data_f67d6bf071b685fe9d8c6db7034fe11b
#
_entry.id   f67d6bf071b685fe9d8c6db7034fe11b
#
_cell.length_a   1.000
_cell.length_b   1.000
_cell.length_c   1.000
_cell.angle_alpha   90.00
_cell.angle_beta   90.00
_cell.angle_gamma   90.00
#
_symmetry.space_group_name_H-M   'P 1'
#
loop_
_entity.id
_entity.type
_entity.pdbx_description
1 polymer ?
#
loop_
_entity_poly.entity_id
_entity_poly.type
_entity_poly.pdbx_seq_one_letter_code
_entity_poly.pdbx_strand_id
1 'polypeptide(L)'
;MREERCSQTRRNALKTIGAVGLSGGAVRTASAAGGDTVSVGDARDAAAQTVERVAGREKFADWRGATLGRPTTFHARNAARGPKYLAAAYSFPVQSRGETVGYVTAGARPGWADVIEYSTASPPQDHVAATKARARGRGGRPTGRLLYHGGVKYGVELADGRGVNVRNGRAAPLSGIDPAGVESSPSTSDITTTSSREQLWAVPAWTAPRKEEDIDIDPWAEWDGCAPVAASMIVSYHEGTLGAKKEKFIDKLHKSMDTLPGGTTAPSDIDSGISHFSGGDLSYSAVNINLWQHPDFVKQEIGAERPFLLNMTDGGQADDRGQNYGNHTVTVVGYDQGGDELILHDTWDDLSHHLDWGSWLAATYTKVGAY
;
A
#
# COMPACT_ATOMS: atom_id res chain seq x y z
N MET A 1 18.77 9.28 47.79
CA MET A 1 19.55 8.16 47.22
C MET A 1 18.65 6.96 46.87
N ARG A 2 17.64 7.14 46.01
CA ARG A 2 16.72 6.06 45.59
C ARG A 2 16.20 6.18 44.14
N GLU A 3 16.74 7.09 43.32
CA GLU A 3 16.26 7.29 41.93
C GLU A 3 17.22 6.84 40.81
N GLU A 4 18.42 6.41 41.11
CA GLU A 4 19.38 5.99 40.07
C GLU A 4 19.37 4.51 39.67
N ARG A 5 18.53 3.65 40.28
CA ARG A 5 18.52 2.21 39.97
C ARG A 5 17.50 1.78 38.93
N CYS A 6 16.63 2.68 38.45
CA CYS A 6 15.58 2.31 37.50
C CYS A 6 15.97 2.49 36.03
N SER A 7 17.04 3.25 35.72
CA SER A 7 17.43 3.53 34.33
C SER A 7 18.41 2.53 33.71
N GLN A 8 19.08 1.73 34.54
CA GLN A 8 20.06 0.75 34.03
C GLN A 8 19.42 -0.60 33.62
N THR A 9 18.24 -0.91 34.12
CA THR A 9 17.56 -2.20 33.81
C THR A 9 16.89 -2.19 32.43
N ARG A 10 16.56 -1.02 31.89
CA ARG A 10 15.95 -0.90 30.56
C ARG A 10 16.95 -0.96 29.40
N ARG A 11 18.21 -0.59 29.62
CA ARG A 11 19.25 -0.67 28.58
C ARG A 11 19.81 -2.07 28.35
N ASN A 12 19.64 -2.99 29.26
CA ASN A 12 20.13 -4.36 29.12
C ASN A 12 19.08 -5.33 28.55
N ALA A 13 17.81 -4.94 28.48
CA ALA A 13 16.76 -5.77 27.86
C ALA A 13 16.74 -5.66 26.32
N LEU A 14 17.30 -4.59 25.77
CA LEU A 14 17.32 -4.36 24.31
C LEU A 14 18.55 -4.98 23.60
N LYS A 15 19.50 -5.53 24.34
CA LYS A 15 20.71 -6.16 23.75
C LYS A 15 20.62 -7.68 23.52
N THR A 16 19.51 -8.31 23.86
CA THR A 16 19.39 -9.78 23.76
C THR A 16 18.39 -10.26 22.69
N ILE A 17 17.84 -9.35 21.86
CA ILE A 17 16.97 -9.73 20.73
C ILE A 17 17.72 -9.65 19.38
N GLY A 18 18.99 -9.35 19.39
CA GLY A 18 19.84 -9.19 18.19
C GLY A 18 20.70 -10.39 17.84
N ALA A 19 20.29 -11.62 18.12
CA ALA A 19 21.01 -12.81 17.66
C ALA A 19 20.10 -14.05 17.56
N VAL A 20 18.99 -13.94 16.83
CA VAL A 20 18.39 -15.13 16.21
C VAL A 20 18.93 -15.17 14.79
N GLY A 21 19.78 -16.15 14.58
CA GLY A 21 20.64 -16.32 13.44
C GLY A 21 19.92 -16.10 12.11
N LEU A 22 20.53 -15.30 11.29
CA LEU A 22 20.57 -15.52 9.87
C LEU A 22 21.17 -16.92 9.63
N SER A 23 20.36 -17.95 9.87
CA SER A 23 20.59 -19.25 9.22
C SER A 23 20.47 -18.92 7.74
N GLY A 24 21.59 -18.99 7.04
CA GLY A 24 21.75 -18.72 5.63
C GLY A 24 20.62 -19.36 4.83
N GLY A 25 19.62 -18.59 4.51
CA GLY A 25 18.79 -18.87 3.38
C GLY A 25 19.73 -18.85 2.19
N ALA A 26 20.09 -20.01 1.68
CA ALA A 26 20.80 -20.14 0.42
C ALA A 26 20.05 -19.24 -0.55
N VAL A 27 20.67 -18.17 -0.99
CA VAL A 27 20.28 -17.46 -2.21
C VAL A 27 20.37 -18.54 -3.28
N ARG A 28 19.23 -19.20 -3.53
CA ARG A 28 19.08 -20.07 -4.70
C ARG A 28 19.17 -19.13 -5.88
N THR A 29 20.37 -19.04 -6.42
CA THR A 29 20.55 -18.54 -7.78
C THR A 29 19.54 -19.29 -8.63
N ALA A 30 18.46 -18.61 -9.01
CA ALA A 30 17.49 -19.13 -9.93
C ALA A 30 18.26 -19.54 -11.17
N SER A 31 18.29 -20.84 -11.43
CA SER A 31 18.89 -21.41 -12.61
C SER A 31 18.14 -20.81 -13.81
N ALA A 32 18.83 -20.00 -14.59
CA ALA A 32 18.32 -19.39 -15.81
C ALA A 32 18.12 -20.49 -16.87
N ALA A 33 17.00 -21.20 -16.77
CA ALA A 33 16.53 -22.09 -17.82
C ALA A 33 14.99 -22.04 -17.83
N GLY A 34 14.44 -21.14 -18.65
CA GLY A 34 13.06 -21.24 -19.13
C GLY A 34 11.98 -20.67 -18.26
N GLY A 35 11.91 -19.34 -18.10
CA GLY A 35 10.66 -18.73 -17.67
C GLY A 35 10.82 -17.60 -16.63
N ASP A 36 10.49 -16.39 -17.04
CA ASP A 36 10.36 -15.20 -16.22
C ASP A 36 9.25 -15.29 -15.14
N THR A 37 9.00 -16.42 -14.51
CA THR A 37 7.89 -16.62 -13.57
C THR A 37 8.35 -17.41 -12.35
N VAL A 38 8.04 -16.92 -11.15
CA VAL A 38 8.21 -17.65 -9.88
C VAL A 38 7.29 -18.87 -9.92
N SER A 39 7.76 -20.04 -9.49
CA SER A 39 6.92 -21.23 -9.44
C SER A 39 5.81 -21.07 -8.40
N VAL A 40 4.67 -21.72 -8.64
CA VAL A 40 3.58 -21.76 -7.64
C VAL A 40 4.04 -22.40 -6.33
N GLY A 41 5.01 -23.32 -6.39
CA GLY A 41 5.61 -23.97 -5.22
C GLY A 41 6.38 -22.96 -4.38
N ASP A 42 7.34 -22.25 -4.98
CA ASP A 42 8.14 -21.24 -4.27
C ASP A 42 7.24 -20.12 -3.70
N ALA A 43 6.25 -19.66 -4.47
CA ALA A 43 5.26 -18.68 -4.00
C ALA A 43 4.43 -19.21 -2.83
N ARG A 44 4.08 -20.49 -2.82
CA ARG A 44 3.36 -21.14 -1.73
C ARG A 44 4.22 -21.21 -0.46
N ASP A 45 5.51 -21.54 -0.61
CA ASP A 45 6.43 -21.62 0.52
C ASP A 45 6.60 -20.25 1.18
N ALA A 46 6.73 -19.17 0.40
CA ALA A 46 6.78 -17.81 0.90
C ALA A 46 5.47 -17.41 1.61
N ALA A 47 4.32 -17.76 1.05
CA ALA A 47 3.02 -17.52 1.67
C ALA A 47 2.86 -18.30 2.99
N ALA A 48 3.29 -19.58 3.04
CA ALA A 48 3.22 -20.39 4.24
C ALA A 48 4.09 -19.82 5.38
N GLN A 49 5.33 -19.43 5.07
CA GLN A 49 6.21 -18.75 6.03
C GLN A 49 5.57 -17.46 6.57
N THR A 50 4.84 -16.73 5.75
CA THR A 50 4.12 -15.53 6.20
C THR A 50 2.99 -15.89 7.15
N VAL A 51 2.18 -16.91 6.85
CA VAL A 51 1.13 -17.41 7.75
C VAL A 51 1.72 -17.77 9.11
N GLU A 52 2.79 -18.57 9.15
CA GLU A 52 3.46 -18.97 10.39
C GLU A 52 3.98 -17.75 11.18
N ARG A 53 4.63 -16.81 10.50
CA ARG A 53 5.21 -15.62 11.12
C ARG A 53 4.15 -14.74 11.79
N VAL A 54 2.97 -14.55 11.15
CA VAL A 54 1.93 -13.63 11.64
C VAL A 54 0.94 -14.30 12.59
N ALA A 55 0.81 -15.63 12.60
CA ALA A 55 -0.16 -16.37 13.40
C ALA A 55 0.00 -16.19 14.93
N GLY A 56 1.16 -15.67 15.37
CA GLY A 56 1.39 -15.29 16.78
C GLY A 56 0.68 -14.02 17.22
N ARG A 57 0.23 -13.19 16.28
CA ARG A 57 -0.41 -11.89 16.53
C ARG A 57 -1.91 -12.08 16.78
N GLU A 58 -2.49 -11.27 17.66
CA GLU A 58 -3.91 -11.36 18.04
C GLU A 58 -4.85 -11.30 16.82
N LYS A 59 -4.62 -10.36 15.91
CA LYS A 59 -5.40 -10.17 14.68
C LYS A 59 -5.44 -11.41 13.77
N PHE A 60 -4.40 -12.24 13.80
CA PHE A 60 -4.24 -13.46 13.00
C PHE A 60 -4.34 -14.72 13.82
N ALA A 61 -5.00 -14.68 14.99
CA ALA A 61 -5.14 -15.83 15.88
C ALA A 61 -5.76 -17.05 15.19
N ASP A 62 -6.69 -16.84 14.27
CA ASP A 62 -7.33 -17.90 13.48
C ASP A 62 -6.40 -18.54 12.44
N TRP A 63 -5.21 -17.94 12.20
CA TRP A 63 -4.21 -18.48 11.30
C TRP A 63 -3.30 -19.53 11.98
N ARG A 64 -3.41 -19.74 13.27
CA ARG A 64 -2.64 -20.77 14.00
C ARG A 64 -3.01 -22.15 13.50
N GLY A 65 -2.03 -22.85 12.90
CA GLY A 65 -2.25 -24.16 12.29
C GLY A 65 -3.10 -24.13 11.00
N ALA A 66 -3.33 -22.95 10.43
CA ALA A 66 -4.02 -22.84 9.16
C ALA A 66 -3.17 -23.37 8.00
N THR A 67 -3.82 -23.74 6.92
CA THR A 67 -3.21 -24.22 5.68
C THR A 67 -3.55 -23.31 4.52
N LEU A 68 -2.72 -23.34 3.46
CA LEU A 68 -3.00 -22.59 2.24
C LEU A 68 -3.85 -23.41 1.28
N GLY A 69 -4.96 -22.85 0.86
CA GLY A 69 -5.80 -23.41 -0.18
C GLY A 69 -5.17 -23.35 -1.58
N ARG A 70 -5.95 -23.72 -2.59
CA ARG A 70 -5.50 -23.65 -4.00
C ARG A 70 -5.35 -22.19 -4.42
N PRO A 71 -4.23 -21.80 -5.04
CA PRO A 71 -4.04 -20.43 -5.44
C PRO A 71 -4.87 -20.07 -6.68
N THR A 72 -5.21 -18.79 -6.76
CA THR A 72 -5.73 -18.17 -7.98
C THR A 72 -4.65 -17.30 -8.60
N THR A 73 -4.39 -17.49 -9.88
CA THR A 73 -3.41 -16.70 -10.63
C THR A 73 -4.08 -15.43 -11.16
N PHE A 74 -3.46 -14.28 -10.85
CA PHE A 74 -3.78 -13.00 -11.43
C PHE A 74 -2.68 -12.59 -12.41
N HIS A 75 -3.07 -11.95 -13.51
CA HIS A 75 -2.18 -11.60 -14.62
C HIS A 75 -2.02 -10.09 -14.72
N ALA A 76 -0.85 -9.66 -15.17
CA ALA A 76 -0.63 -8.28 -15.62
C ALA A 76 -0.61 -8.22 -17.15
N ARG A 77 -1.12 -7.13 -17.71
CA ARG A 77 -0.94 -6.83 -19.12
C ARG A 77 0.52 -6.42 -19.35
N ASN A 78 1.18 -7.09 -20.28
CA ASN A 78 2.55 -6.78 -20.64
C ASN A 78 2.60 -5.55 -21.55
N ALA A 79 3.30 -4.50 -21.15
CA ALA A 79 3.53 -3.31 -21.98
C ALA A 79 4.72 -3.49 -22.93
N ALA A 80 5.66 -4.42 -22.61
CA ALA A 80 6.82 -4.72 -23.40
C ALA A 80 6.51 -5.70 -24.55
N ARG A 81 7.50 -5.97 -25.41
CA ARG A 81 7.40 -7.02 -26.44
C ARG A 81 7.36 -8.40 -25.75
N GLY A 82 6.45 -9.26 -26.18
CA GLY A 82 6.29 -10.60 -25.63
C GLY A 82 4.83 -11.02 -25.48
N PRO A 83 4.54 -12.02 -24.63
CA PRO A 83 3.17 -12.44 -24.37
C PRO A 83 2.34 -11.26 -23.86
N LYS A 84 1.11 -11.12 -24.38
CA LYS A 84 0.22 -10.01 -24.03
C LYS A 84 -0.09 -9.92 -22.52
N TYR A 85 -0.02 -11.03 -21.81
CA TYR A 85 -0.27 -11.14 -20.38
C TYR A 85 0.77 -12.05 -19.73
N LEU A 86 1.15 -11.70 -18.52
CA LEU A 86 2.10 -12.44 -17.70
C LEU A 86 1.45 -12.79 -16.37
N ALA A 87 1.77 -13.94 -15.78
CA ALA A 87 1.42 -14.19 -14.39
C ALA A 87 2.09 -13.13 -13.52
N ALA A 88 1.31 -12.48 -12.67
CA ALA A 88 1.75 -11.36 -11.83
C ALA A 88 1.66 -11.69 -10.34
N ALA A 89 0.62 -12.39 -9.93
CA ALA A 89 0.40 -12.72 -8.53
C ALA A 89 -0.34 -14.04 -8.36
N TYR A 90 -0.07 -14.72 -7.26
CA TYR A 90 -0.77 -15.91 -6.80
C TYR A 90 -1.47 -15.60 -5.47
N SER A 91 -2.80 -15.60 -5.44
CA SER A 91 -3.56 -15.40 -4.21
C SER A 91 -3.97 -16.74 -3.61
N PHE A 92 -3.47 -17.03 -2.41
CA PHE A 92 -3.71 -18.25 -1.65
C PHE A 92 -4.73 -17.97 -0.55
N PRO A 93 -5.93 -18.59 -0.53
CA PRO A 93 -6.79 -18.56 0.64
C PRO A 93 -6.08 -19.18 1.85
N VAL A 94 -6.18 -18.57 3.00
CA VAL A 94 -5.77 -19.15 4.29
C VAL A 94 -6.97 -19.86 4.87
N GLN A 95 -6.83 -21.15 5.16
CA GLN A 95 -7.91 -22.01 5.61
C GLN A 95 -7.63 -22.55 7.01
N SER A 96 -8.59 -22.37 7.90
CA SER A 96 -8.59 -22.91 9.25
C SER A 96 -9.90 -23.66 9.50
N ARG A 97 -9.83 -24.90 9.94
CA ARG A 97 -11.00 -25.75 10.22
C ARG A 97 -12.00 -25.88 9.08
N GLY A 98 -11.51 -25.80 7.83
CA GLY A 98 -12.34 -25.89 6.62
C GLY A 98 -12.96 -24.57 6.16
N GLU A 99 -12.75 -23.48 6.88
CA GLU A 99 -13.22 -22.13 6.52
C GLU A 99 -12.07 -21.26 6.01
N THR A 100 -12.36 -20.34 5.11
CA THR A 100 -11.39 -19.34 4.68
C THR A 100 -11.37 -18.20 5.70
N VAL A 101 -10.22 -18.03 6.36
CA VAL A 101 -9.99 -17.03 7.43
C VAL A 101 -9.10 -15.87 6.97
N GLY A 102 -8.84 -15.79 5.68
CA GLY A 102 -8.02 -14.74 5.09
C GLY A 102 -7.31 -15.20 3.81
N TYR A 103 -6.30 -14.46 3.40
CA TYR A 103 -5.50 -14.81 2.23
C TYR A 103 -4.08 -14.25 2.31
N VAL A 104 -3.19 -14.86 1.52
CA VAL A 104 -1.85 -14.34 1.22
C VAL A 104 -1.70 -14.26 -0.29
N THR A 105 -1.23 -13.13 -0.81
CA THR A 105 -0.88 -12.96 -2.22
C THR A 105 0.62 -12.87 -2.35
N ALA A 106 1.20 -13.79 -3.13
CA ALA A 106 2.62 -13.83 -3.45
C ALA A 106 2.90 -13.33 -4.88
N GLY A 107 4.08 -12.75 -5.09
CA GLY A 107 4.53 -12.34 -6.41
C GLY A 107 4.79 -13.52 -7.33
N ALA A 108 4.43 -13.39 -8.61
CA ALA A 108 4.67 -14.40 -9.62
C ALA A 108 5.86 -14.05 -10.54
N ARG A 109 6.58 -12.97 -10.26
CA ARG A 109 7.69 -12.48 -11.10
C ARG A 109 8.99 -12.41 -10.31
N PRO A 110 10.13 -12.84 -10.87
CA PRO A 110 11.43 -12.61 -10.27
C PRO A 110 11.67 -11.11 -10.04
N GLY A 111 12.23 -10.77 -8.90
CA GLY A 111 12.47 -9.37 -8.51
C GLY A 111 11.26 -8.65 -7.91
N TRP A 112 10.07 -9.28 -7.94
CA TRP A 112 8.94 -8.79 -7.16
C TRP A 112 8.98 -9.34 -5.74
N ALA A 113 8.20 -8.74 -4.86
CA ALA A 113 8.08 -9.23 -3.50
C ALA A 113 7.61 -10.69 -3.45
N ASP A 114 8.26 -11.50 -2.62
CA ASP A 114 7.85 -12.88 -2.37
C ASP A 114 6.40 -12.94 -1.88
N VAL A 115 6.01 -12.02 -0.99
CA VAL A 115 4.62 -11.80 -0.56
C VAL A 115 4.24 -10.34 -0.78
N ILE A 116 3.21 -10.12 -1.58
CA ILE A 116 2.71 -8.80 -1.94
C ILE A 116 1.73 -8.26 -0.89
N GLU A 117 0.86 -9.13 -0.40
CA GLU A 117 -0.26 -8.75 0.48
C GLU A 117 -0.73 -9.96 1.28
N TYR A 118 -1.21 -9.71 2.49
CA TYR A 118 -1.97 -10.69 3.26
C TYR A 118 -3.01 -9.98 4.13
N SER A 119 -4.15 -10.65 4.37
CA SER A 119 -5.28 -10.05 5.08
C SER A 119 -6.20 -11.12 5.66
N THR A 120 -6.87 -10.79 6.76
CA THR A 120 -7.98 -11.59 7.31
C THR A 120 -9.30 -11.36 6.55
N ALA A 121 -9.33 -10.47 5.57
CA ALA A 121 -10.50 -10.25 4.72
C ALA A 121 -10.69 -11.40 3.71
N SER A 122 -11.85 -11.41 3.03
CA SER A 122 -12.11 -12.37 1.95
C SER A 122 -11.10 -12.22 0.81
N PRO A 123 -10.58 -13.33 0.28
CA PRO A 123 -9.65 -13.32 -0.85
C PRO A 123 -10.21 -12.58 -2.07
N PRO A 124 -9.36 -11.91 -2.87
CA PRO A 124 -9.80 -11.19 -4.07
C PRO A 124 -10.61 -12.06 -5.05
N GLN A 125 -10.27 -13.34 -5.17
CA GLN A 125 -10.98 -14.28 -6.05
C GLN A 125 -12.42 -14.56 -5.65
N ASP A 126 -12.80 -14.41 -4.39
CA ASP A 126 -14.18 -14.65 -3.92
C ASP A 126 -15.15 -13.60 -4.48
N HIS A 127 -14.66 -12.42 -4.81
CA HIS A 127 -15.43 -11.33 -5.38
C HIS A 127 -15.61 -11.43 -6.90
N VAL A 128 -14.89 -12.34 -7.57
CA VAL A 128 -14.84 -12.45 -9.05
C VAL A 128 -16.21 -12.79 -9.64
N ALA A 129 -16.94 -13.72 -9.05
CA ALA A 129 -18.26 -14.13 -9.57
C ALA A 129 -19.27 -12.98 -9.55
N ALA A 130 -19.34 -12.26 -8.44
CA ALA A 130 -20.21 -11.10 -8.29
C ALA A 130 -19.81 -9.96 -9.25
N THR A 131 -18.50 -9.73 -9.39
CA THR A 131 -17.95 -8.73 -10.32
C THR A 131 -18.32 -9.05 -11.78
N LYS A 132 -18.16 -10.31 -12.20
CA LYS A 132 -18.56 -10.74 -13.55
C LYS A 132 -20.06 -10.57 -13.78
N ALA A 133 -20.90 -10.90 -12.80
CA ALA A 133 -22.35 -10.72 -12.89
C ALA A 133 -22.71 -9.23 -13.02
N ARG A 134 -22.12 -8.36 -12.20
CA ARG A 134 -22.31 -6.91 -12.25
C ARG A 134 -21.86 -6.32 -13.59
N ALA A 135 -20.70 -6.75 -14.10
CA ALA A 135 -20.19 -6.30 -15.39
C ALA A 135 -21.15 -6.67 -16.54
N ARG A 136 -21.69 -7.90 -16.55
CA ARG A 136 -22.69 -8.33 -17.54
C ARG A 136 -23.98 -7.50 -17.45
N GLY A 137 -24.45 -7.21 -16.26
CA GLY A 137 -25.65 -6.38 -16.03
C GLY A 137 -25.49 -4.95 -16.55
N ARG A 138 -24.24 -4.49 -16.73
CA ARG A 138 -23.89 -3.19 -17.33
C ARG A 138 -23.48 -3.27 -18.82
N GLY A 139 -23.77 -4.39 -19.48
CA GLY A 139 -23.43 -4.62 -20.89
C GLY A 139 -21.97 -5.01 -21.15
N GLY A 140 -21.15 -5.18 -20.12
CA GLY A 140 -19.77 -5.63 -20.25
C GLY A 140 -19.69 -7.14 -20.54
N ARG A 141 -18.66 -7.57 -21.26
CA ARG A 141 -18.38 -8.99 -21.59
C ARG A 141 -17.07 -9.44 -20.92
N PRO A 142 -17.11 -10.05 -19.70
CA PRO A 142 -15.92 -10.57 -19.06
C PRO A 142 -15.23 -11.65 -19.90
N THR A 143 -13.91 -11.55 -20.09
CA THR A 143 -13.09 -12.56 -20.82
C THR A 143 -12.79 -13.79 -19.97
N GLY A 144 -12.95 -13.69 -18.66
CA GLY A 144 -12.56 -14.71 -17.69
C GLY A 144 -11.17 -14.52 -17.10
N ARG A 145 -10.30 -13.69 -17.71
CA ARG A 145 -8.97 -13.41 -17.15
C ARG A 145 -9.08 -12.54 -15.92
N LEU A 146 -8.29 -12.93 -14.90
CA LEU A 146 -8.14 -12.18 -13.64
C LEU A 146 -6.87 -11.34 -13.74
N LEU A 147 -6.97 -10.09 -13.31
CA LEU A 147 -5.95 -9.09 -13.50
C LEU A 147 -5.43 -8.62 -12.14
N TYR A 148 -4.12 -8.37 -12.11
CA TYR A 148 -3.44 -7.65 -11.05
C TYR A 148 -2.85 -6.36 -11.61
N HIS A 149 -3.17 -5.22 -11.01
CA HIS A 149 -2.79 -3.89 -11.48
C HIS A 149 -1.76 -3.20 -10.58
N GLY A 150 -1.14 -3.94 -9.66
CA GLY A 150 -0.26 -3.37 -8.63
C GLY A 150 -1.02 -2.99 -7.36
N GLY A 151 -0.29 -2.86 -6.24
CA GLY A 151 -0.92 -2.67 -4.94
C GLY A 151 -1.95 -3.75 -4.64
N VAL A 152 -3.05 -3.37 -4.01
CA VAL A 152 -4.18 -4.25 -3.70
C VAL A 152 -5.25 -4.28 -4.81
N LYS A 153 -4.88 -3.97 -6.06
CA LYS A 153 -5.82 -3.86 -7.18
C LYS A 153 -5.95 -5.16 -7.96
N TYR A 154 -7.09 -5.78 -7.80
CA TYR A 154 -7.48 -6.99 -8.52
C TYR A 154 -8.67 -6.72 -9.43
N GLY A 155 -8.69 -7.31 -10.60
CA GLY A 155 -9.72 -7.03 -11.59
C GLY A 155 -10.14 -8.25 -12.44
N VAL A 156 -11.21 -8.06 -13.18
CA VAL A 156 -11.68 -8.95 -14.23
C VAL A 156 -11.57 -8.23 -15.56
N GLU A 157 -10.90 -8.84 -16.54
CA GLU A 157 -10.81 -8.26 -17.88
C GLU A 157 -12.15 -8.30 -18.61
N LEU A 158 -12.44 -7.23 -19.35
CA LEU A 158 -13.53 -7.15 -20.31
C LEU A 158 -13.02 -7.26 -21.75
N ALA A 159 -13.89 -7.72 -22.65
CA ALA A 159 -13.56 -7.89 -24.07
C ALA A 159 -13.23 -6.57 -24.81
N ASP A 160 -13.66 -5.44 -24.27
CA ASP A 160 -13.37 -4.11 -24.80
C ASP A 160 -12.00 -3.55 -24.32
N GLY A 161 -11.22 -4.33 -23.59
CA GLY A 161 -9.88 -3.94 -23.11
C GLY A 161 -9.90 -3.14 -21.82
N ARG A 162 -11.02 -3.05 -21.11
CA ARG A 162 -11.10 -2.49 -19.75
C ARG A 162 -10.95 -3.58 -18.70
N GLY A 163 -10.57 -3.19 -17.48
CA GLY A 163 -10.63 -4.00 -16.28
C GLY A 163 -11.76 -3.56 -15.37
N VAL A 164 -12.41 -4.47 -14.68
CA VAL A 164 -13.37 -4.16 -13.61
C VAL A 164 -12.76 -4.58 -12.29
N ASN A 165 -12.59 -3.65 -11.37
CA ASN A 165 -12.06 -3.90 -10.04
C ASN A 165 -13.00 -4.84 -9.26
N VAL A 166 -12.45 -5.89 -8.65
CA VAL A 166 -13.24 -6.91 -7.95
C VAL A 166 -13.85 -6.43 -6.65
N ARG A 167 -13.29 -5.40 -6.01
CA ARG A 167 -13.79 -4.86 -4.73
C ARG A 167 -14.93 -3.87 -4.95
N ASN A 168 -14.74 -2.86 -5.81
CA ASN A 168 -15.72 -1.78 -5.99
C ASN A 168 -16.54 -1.87 -7.29
N GLY A 169 -16.16 -2.72 -8.23
CA GLY A 169 -16.87 -2.90 -9.51
C GLY A 169 -16.73 -1.76 -10.51
N ARG A 170 -15.77 -0.84 -10.29
CA ARG A 170 -15.46 0.22 -11.25
C ARG A 170 -14.71 -0.36 -12.44
N ALA A 171 -15.02 0.13 -13.62
CA ALA A 171 -14.31 -0.21 -14.86
C ALA A 171 -13.32 0.90 -15.20
N ALA A 172 -12.09 0.52 -15.51
CA ALA A 172 -11.03 1.43 -15.97
C ALA A 172 -10.30 0.83 -17.17
N PRO A 173 -9.69 1.67 -18.03
CA PRO A 173 -8.77 1.19 -19.06
C PRO A 173 -7.66 0.34 -18.44
N LEU A 174 -7.24 -0.71 -19.15
CA LEU A 174 -6.09 -1.50 -18.74
C LEU A 174 -4.81 -0.78 -19.13
N SER A 175 -4.13 -0.20 -18.16
CA SER A 175 -2.72 0.18 -18.33
C SER A 175 -1.86 -1.09 -18.43
N GLY A 176 -0.86 -1.08 -19.30
CA GLY A 176 0.15 -2.12 -19.32
C GLY A 176 1.09 -1.95 -18.13
N ILE A 177 1.45 -3.03 -17.47
CA ILE A 177 2.58 -3.04 -16.54
C ILE A 177 3.80 -3.40 -17.37
N ASP A 178 4.85 -2.60 -17.31
CA ASP A 178 6.16 -3.03 -17.79
C ASP A 178 6.70 -4.07 -16.79
N PRO A 179 6.87 -5.34 -17.18
CA PRO A 179 7.39 -6.33 -16.26
C PRO A 179 8.89 -6.10 -15.95
N ALA A 180 9.59 -5.32 -16.80
CA ALA A 180 10.92 -4.81 -16.49
C ALA A 180 10.85 -3.52 -15.69
N GLY A 181 9.72 -2.82 -15.72
CA GLY A 181 9.40 -1.58 -15.04
C GLY A 181 8.85 -1.74 -13.60
N VAL A 182 8.95 -2.90 -13.00
CA VAL A 182 9.38 -2.93 -11.59
C VAL A 182 10.81 -2.44 -11.67
N GLU A 183 10.93 -1.13 -11.66
CA GLU A 183 12.21 -0.46 -11.79
C GLU A 183 13.21 -1.21 -10.92
N SER A 184 14.11 -1.95 -11.59
CA SER A 184 15.45 -2.05 -11.06
C SER A 184 15.76 -0.62 -10.64
N SER A 185 15.89 -0.39 -9.35
CA SER A 185 16.20 0.91 -8.75
C SER A 185 17.08 1.67 -9.72
N PRO A 186 16.73 2.92 -10.09
CA PRO A 186 17.57 3.66 -11.03
C PRO A 186 18.99 3.48 -10.54
N SER A 187 19.86 3.12 -11.47
CA SER A 187 21.27 2.91 -11.17
C SER A 187 21.73 4.01 -10.22
N THR A 188 22.23 3.66 -9.06
CA THR A 188 22.68 4.54 -7.97
C THR A 188 23.68 5.62 -8.39
N SER A 189 23.99 5.71 -9.68
CA SER A 189 25.00 6.61 -10.25
C SER A 189 24.56 8.06 -10.39
N ASP A 190 23.27 8.40 -10.24
CA ASP A 190 22.78 9.77 -10.47
C ASP A 190 22.12 10.46 -9.25
N ILE A 191 22.02 9.78 -8.10
CA ILE A 191 21.47 10.41 -6.89
C ILE A 191 22.62 10.89 -6.01
N THR A 192 23.09 12.08 -6.26
CA THR A 192 24.04 12.80 -5.41
C THR A 192 23.34 13.58 -4.28
N THR A 193 22.33 13.04 -3.63
CA THR A 193 21.81 13.62 -2.39
C THR A 193 22.59 13.04 -1.21
N THR A 194 23.62 13.78 -0.78
CA THR A 194 24.42 13.51 0.42
C THR A 194 23.72 13.96 1.71
N SER A 195 22.47 14.41 1.64
CA SER A 195 21.72 14.83 2.83
C SER A 195 21.28 13.60 3.64
N SER A 196 21.59 13.61 4.93
CA SER A 196 21.10 12.61 5.88
C SER A 196 19.62 12.84 6.25
N ARG A 197 19.10 14.04 5.98
CA ARG A 197 17.74 14.47 6.28
C ARG A 197 17.23 15.45 5.24
N GLU A 198 15.97 15.29 4.85
CA GLU A 198 15.25 16.23 3.98
C GLU A 198 13.77 16.24 4.34
N GLN A 199 13.12 17.41 4.28
CA GLN A 199 11.71 17.56 4.60
C GLN A 199 11.06 18.65 3.75
N LEU A 200 9.90 18.37 3.21
CA LEU A 200 9.06 19.30 2.45
C LEU A 200 8.17 20.12 3.41
N TRP A 201 8.72 21.18 3.97
CA TRP A 201 8.06 22.01 4.99
C TRP A 201 6.79 22.71 4.51
N ALA A 202 6.61 22.87 3.20
CA ALA A 202 5.42 23.50 2.61
C ALA A 202 4.20 22.57 2.51
N VAL A 203 4.35 21.26 2.78
CA VAL A 203 3.21 20.34 2.87
C VAL A 203 2.48 20.60 4.18
N PRO A 204 1.19 20.96 4.16
CA PRO A 204 0.47 21.22 5.38
C PRO A 204 0.27 19.95 6.20
N ALA A 205 0.30 20.07 7.52
CA ALA A 205 -0.13 19.01 8.44
C ALA A 205 -1.59 19.27 8.85
N TRP A 206 -2.49 18.32 8.56
CA TRP A 206 -3.90 18.46 8.85
C TRP A 206 -4.44 17.29 9.65
N THR A 207 -5.31 17.62 10.60
CA THR A 207 -6.23 16.65 11.19
C THR A 207 -7.48 16.55 10.34
N ALA A 208 -8.21 15.44 10.45
CA ALA A 208 -9.58 15.38 10.01
C ALA A 208 -10.39 16.50 10.69
N PRO A 209 -11.24 17.26 9.97
CA PRO A 209 -12.12 18.24 10.57
C PRO A 209 -12.99 17.60 11.67
N ARG A 210 -13.24 18.36 12.72
CA ARG A 210 -14.24 17.96 13.70
C ARG A 210 -15.61 18.34 13.17
N LYS A 211 -16.64 17.62 13.59
CA LYS A 211 -18.03 17.89 13.22
C LYS A 211 -18.46 19.34 13.40
N GLU A 212 -17.90 20.00 14.42
CA GLU A 212 -18.20 21.41 14.71
C GLU A 212 -17.49 22.38 13.74
N GLU A 213 -16.45 21.90 13.04
CA GLU A 213 -15.67 22.68 12.08
C GLU A 213 -16.15 22.44 10.64
N ASP A 214 -16.94 21.39 10.44
CA ASP A 214 -17.54 21.06 9.17
C ASP A 214 -18.73 21.99 8.90
N ILE A 215 -18.57 22.84 7.89
CA ILE A 215 -19.59 23.82 7.49
C ILE A 215 -20.60 23.23 6.51
N ASP A 216 -20.28 22.11 5.89
CA ASP A 216 -21.14 21.36 4.98
C ASP A 216 -21.60 20.07 5.68
N ILE A 217 -22.87 19.98 6.03
CA ILE A 217 -23.45 18.78 6.62
C ILE A 217 -23.51 17.70 5.55
N ASP A 218 -22.41 16.95 5.41
CA ASP A 218 -22.34 15.80 4.51
C ASP A 218 -22.31 14.46 5.28
N PRO A 219 -22.31 13.31 4.58
CA PRO A 219 -22.30 12.00 5.24
C PRO A 219 -21.03 11.71 6.04
N TRP A 220 -19.96 12.48 5.87
CA TRP A 220 -18.64 12.30 6.47
C TRP A 220 -18.35 13.25 7.65
N ALA A 221 -19.28 14.16 7.97
CA ALA A 221 -19.17 15.16 9.05
C ALA A 221 -18.68 14.62 10.42
N GLU A 222 -18.75 13.32 10.66
CA GLU A 222 -18.30 12.69 11.91
C GLU A 222 -16.90 12.07 11.78
N TRP A 223 -16.49 11.70 10.56
CA TRP A 223 -15.19 11.05 10.33
C TRP A 223 -14.79 11.05 8.85
N ASP A 224 -13.86 11.93 8.49
CA ASP A 224 -13.38 12.06 7.10
C ASP A 224 -12.45 10.96 6.62
N GLY A 225 -11.90 10.20 7.53
CA GLY A 225 -10.94 9.15 7.22
C GLY A 225 -9.53 9.63 6.90
N CYS A 226 -8.55 8.74 7.10
CA CYS A 226 -7.15 9.10 6.94
C CYS A 226 -6.75 9.34 5.47
N ALA A 227 -7.26 8.54 4.53
CA ALA A 227 -6.81 8.62 3.14
C ALA A 227 -7.22 9.92 2.42
N PRO A 228 -8.49 10.39 2.47
CA PRO A 228 -8.86 11.68 1.92
C PRO A 228 -8.11 12.86 2.55
N VAL A 229 -7.94 12.86 3.87
CA VAL A 229 -7.21 13.90 4.60
C VAL A 229 -5.74 13.91 4.19
N ALA A 230 -5.06 12.75 4.18
CA ALA A 230 -3.67 12.65 3.78
C ALA A 230 -3.46 13.09 2.32
N ALA A 231 -4.32 12.63 1.40
CA ALA A 231 -4.24 13.04 0.00
C ALA A 231 -4.51 14.53 -0.20
N SER A 232 -5.40 15.12 0.59
CA SER A 232 -5.71 16.56 0.50
C SER A 232 -4.53 17.44 0.87
N MET A 233 -3.65 17.00 1.77
CA MET A 233 -2.39 17.69 2.09
C MET A 233 -1.47 17.75 0.87
N ILE A 234 -1.34 16.65 0.11
CA ILE A 234 -0.55 16.62 -1.13
C ILE A 234 -1.16 17.52 -2.20
N VAL A 235 -2.48 17.44 -2.39
CA VAL A 235 -3.20 18.31 -3.33
C VAL A 235 -3.00 19.79 -2.97
N SER A 236 -3.18 20.14 -1.71
CA SER A 236 -2.98 21.52 -1.25
C SER A 236 -1.55 22.03 -1.46
N TYR A 237 -0.56 21.16 -1.27
CA TYR A 237 0.84 21.48 -1.55
C TYR A 237 1.04 21.85 -3.02
N HIS A 238 0.59 21.00 -3.94
CA HIS A 238 0.73 21.26 -5.39
C HIS A 238 -0.10 22.45 -5.87
N GLU A 239 -1.30 22.65 -5.30
CA GLU A 239 -2.16 23.81 -5.62
C GLU A 239 -1.66 25.13 -4.98
N GLY A 240 -0.69 25.06 -4.07
CA GLY A 240 -0.17 26.24 -3.37
C GLY A 240 -1.21 26.93 -2.45
N THR A 241 -2.22 26.18 -1.98
CA THR A 241 -3.38 26.80 -1.30
C THR A 241 -3.21 26.93 0.22
N LEU A 242 -2.19 26.31 0.81
CA LEU A 242 -1.83 26.41 2.23
C LEU A 242 -3.04 26.31 3.20
N GLY A 243 -3.98 25.42 2.89
CA GLY A 243 -5.15 25.18 3.74
C GLY A 243 -6.42 25.99 3.42
N ALA A 244 -6.36 26.99 2.56
CA ALA A 244 -7.53 27.81 2.22
C ALA A 244 -8.69 27.02 1.58
N LYS A 245 -8.42 25.81 1.06
CA LYS A 245 -9.42 24.93 0.42
C LYS A 245 -9.45 23.54 1.11
N LYS A 246 -9.05 23.44 2.39
CA LYS A 246 -8.90 22.16 3.13
C LYS A 246 -10.17 21.31 3.00
N GLU A 247 -11.29 21.80 3.48
CA GLU A 247 -12.58 21.11 3.50
C GLU A 247 -13.01 20.66 2.10
N LYS A 248 -13.01 21.61 1.15
CA LYS A 248 -13.36 21.32 -0.24
C LYS A 248 -12.52 20.19 -0.83
N PHE A 249 -11.22 20.12 -0.52
CA PHE A 249 -10.34 19.09 -1.07
C PHE A 249 -10.62 17.73 -0.42
N ILE A 250 -10.85 17.70 0.90
CA ILE A 250 -11.20 16.49 1.62
C ILE A 250 -12.49 15.91 1.05
N ASP A 251 -13.58 16.67 0.96
CA ASP A 251 -14.88 16.23 0.43
C ASP A 251 -14.80 15.68 -0.99
N LYS A 252 -14.06 16.39 -1.85
CA LYS A 252 -13.87 15.94 -3.23
C LYS A 252 -13.10 14.63 -3.31
N LEU A 253 -12.09 14.46 -2.47
CA LEU A 253 -11.33 13.21 -2.38
C LEU A 253 -12.15 12.08 -1.77
N HIS A 254 -12.97 12.34 -0.77
CA HIS A 254 -13.96 11.39 -0.29
C HIS A 254 -14.79 10.79 -1.43
N LYS A 255 -15.37 11.66 -2.22
CA LYS A 255 -16.22 11.28 -3.36
C LYS A 255 -15.44 10.53 -4.44
N SER A 256 -14.25 11.02 -4.79
CA SER A 256 -13.46 10.38 -5.85
C SER A 256 -12.83 9.06 -5.42
N MET A 257 -12.53 8.87 -4.13
CA MET A 257 -11.98 7.63 -3.56
C MET A 257 -13.05 6.61 -3.16
N ASP A 258 -14.35 6.90 -3.32
CA ASP A 258 -15.44 6.06 -2.79
C ASP A 258 -15.27 5.74 -1.29
N THR A 259 -14.79 6.71 -0.52
CA THR A 259 -14.68 6.58 0.92
C THR A 259 -16.06 6.33 1.54
N LEU A 260 -16.18 5.30 2.37
CA LEU A 260 -17.44 4.96 3.02
C LEU A 260 -17.75 5.94 4.16
N PRO A 261 -19.02 6.13 4.50
CA PRO A 261 -19.38 6.77 5.77
C PRO A 261 -18.64 6.10 6.93
N GLY A 262 -17.99 6.90 7.80
CA GLY A 262 -17.07 6.39 8.81
C GLY A 262 -15.60 6.34 8.37
N GLY A 263 -15.26 6.93 7.21
CA GLY A 263 -13.90 7.25 6.81
C GLY A 263 -13.08 6.09 6.24
N THR A 264 -13.68 4.94 5.96
CA THR A 264 -12.95 3.80 5.39
C THR A 264 -12.77 3.94 3.89
N THR A 265 -11.53 4.01 3.43
CA THR A 265 -11.14 3.98 2.01
C THR A 265 -10.39 2.69 1.70
N ALA A 266 -10.78 1.98 0.62
CA ALA A 266 -10.01 0.84 0.18
C ALA A 266 -8.68 1.32 -0.45
N PRO A 267 -7.51 0.75 -0.09
CA PRO A 267 -6.23 1.17 -0.67
C PRO A 267 -6.21 1.12 -2.20
N SER A 268 -7.00 0.24 -2.82
CA SER A 268 -7.18 0.15 -4.28
C SER A 268 -7.88 1.36 -4.91
N ASP A 269 -8.51 2.20 -4.11
CA ASP A 269 -9.31 3.34 -4.61
C ASP A 269 -8.59 4.66 -4.41
N ILE A 270 -7.50 4.68 -3.62
CA ILE A 270 -6.76 5.89 -3.27
C ILE A 270 -6.14 6.53 -4.53
N ASP A 271 -5.35 5.77 -5.29
CA ASP A 271 -4.67 6.32 -6.48
C ASP A 271 -5.66 6.68 -7.59
N SER A 272 -6.69 5.85 -7.82
CA SER A 272 -7.73 6.18 -8.80
C SER A 272 -8.54 7.40 -8.35
N GLY A 273 -8.82 7.54 -7.05
CA GLY A 273 -9.51 8.69 -6.49
C GLY A 273 -8.73 9.98 -6.67
N ILE A 274 -7.41 9.98 -6.38
CA ILE A 274 -6.55 11.14 -6.63
C ILE A 274 -6.51 11.48 -8.13
N SER A 275 -6.36 10.47 -9.00
CA SER A 275 -6.32 10.70 -10.45
C SER A 275 -7.64 11.23 -11.04
N HIS A 276 -8.76 11.04 -10.34
CA HIS A 276 -10.07 11.58 -10.71
C HIS A 276 -10.46 12.85 -9.94
N PHE A 277 -9.56 13.37 -9.12
CA PHE A 277 -9.80 14.59 -8.37
C PHE A 277 -10.04 15.79 -9.30
N SER A 278 -11.09 16.55 -9.05
CA SER A 278 -11.50 17.71 -9.85
C SER A 278 -11.85 18.92 -8.99
N GLY A 279 -11.20 19.05 -7.85
CA GLY A 279 -11.47 20.12 -6.87
C GLY A 279 -10.54 21.32 -6.98
N GLY A 280 -9.38 21.17 -7.62
CA GLY A 280 -8.32 22.17 -7.79
C GLY A 280 -8.21 22.70 -9.21
N ASP A 281 -7.11 23.40 -9.48
CA ASP A 281 -6.78 23.99 -10.77
C ASP A 281 -5.85 23.07 -11.59
N LEU A 282 -5.19 22.11 -10.93
CA LEU A 282 -4.30 21.14 -11.53
C LEU A 282 -5.01 19.80 -11.84
N SER A 283 -4.44 19.05 -12.75
CA SER A 283 -4.77 17.64 -12.99
C SER A 283 -3.79 16.74 -12.25
N TYR A 284 -4.25 15.56 -11.80
CA TYR A 284 -3.44 14.65 -11.02
C TYR A 284 -3.33 13.28 -11.69
N SER A 285 -2.17 12.68 -11.58
CA SER A 285 -2.01 11.24 -11.78
C SER A 285 -1.47 10.61 -10.51
N ALA A 286 -2.04 9.48 -10.13
CA ALA A 286 -1.54 8.74 -9.00
C ALA A 286 -1.45 7.25 -9.31
N VAL A 287 -0.47 6.58 -8.73
CA VAL A 287 -0.26 5.15 -8.90
C VAL A 287 0.17 4.51 -7.58
N ASN A 288 -0.50 3.43 -7.24
CA ASN A 288 -0.08 2.59 -6.12
C ASN A 288 1.07 1.69 -6.55
N ILE A 289 2.17 1.75 -5.83
CA ILE A 289 3.34 0.91 -6.00
C ILE A 289 3.54 0.00 -4.79
N ASN A 290 4.05 -1.20 -5.05
CA ASN A 290 4.32 -2.16 -3.99
C ASN A 290 5.60 -1.84 -3.24
N LEU A 291 5.63 -2.24 -2.00
CA LEU A 291 6.46 -1.76 -0.93
C LEU A 291 7.77 -2.44 -0.68
N TRP A 292 8.39 -2.96 -1.64
CA TRP A 292 9.75 -3.49 -1.45
C TRP A 292 10.81 -2.56 -2.00
N GLN A 293 10.44 -1.29 -2.16
CA GLN A 293 11.42 -0.31 -2.61
C GLN A 293 12.24 0.15 -1.41
N HIS A 294 13.54 0.10 -1.59
CA HIS A 294 14.56 0.58 -0.70
C HIS A 294 14.33 2.05 -0.27
N PRO A 295 14.83 2.51 0.88
CA PRO A 295 14.83 3.92 1.28
C PRO A 295 15.23 4.94 0.20
N ASP A 296 16.00 4.53 -0.80
CA ASP A 296 16.35 5.37 -1.96
C ASP A 296 15.14 5.90 -2.73
N PHE A 297 14.02 5.16 -2.74
CA PHE A 297 12.76 5.65 -3.30
C PHE A 297 12.25 6.91 -2.58
N VAL A 298 12.31 6.91 -1.25
CA VAL A 298 11.90 8.07 -0.44
C VAL A 298 12.76 9.27 -0.78
N LYS A 299 14.08 9.08 -0.84
CA LYS A 299 15.03 10.14 -1.21
C LYS A 299 14.75 10.69 -2.61
N GLN A 300 14.43 9.81 -3.56
CA GLN A 300 14.09 10.21 -4.93
C GLN A 300 12.80 11.05 -4.98
N GLU A 301 11.74 10.61 -4.29
CA GLU A 301 10.47 11.34 -4.32
C GLU A 301 10.59 12.67 -3.56
N ILE A 302 11.16 12.66 -2.36
CA ILE A 302 11.32 13.88 -1.56
C ILE A 302 12.31 14.86 -2.20
N GLY A 303 13.45 14.38 -2.71
CA GLY A 303 14.41 15.22 -3.44
C GLY A 303 13.90 15.79 -4.75
N ALA A 304 12.81 15.23 -5.29
CA ALA A 304 12.08 15.77 -6.44
C ALA A 304 10.83 16.57 -6.03
N GLU A 305 10.73 16.97 -4.77
CA GLU A 305 9.62 17.75 -4.21
C GLU A 305 8.24 17.07 -4.39
N ARG A 306 8.21 15.75 -4.34
CA ARG A 306 6.98 14.95 -4.48
C ARG A 306 6.65 14.24 -3.18
N PRO A 307 5.81 14.81 -2.31
CA PRO A 307 5.23 14.08 -1.18
C PRO A 307 4.36 12.93 -1.69
N PHE A 308 4.28 11.86 -0.95
CA PHE A 308 3.53 10.67 -1.34
C PHE A 308 2.76 10.07 -0.17
N LEU A 309 1.80 9.17 -0.43
CA LEU A 309 1.07 8.49 0.62
C LEU A 309 1.72 7.16 0.96
N LEU A 310 1.76 6.86 2.25
CA LEU A 310 2.05 5.54 2.79
C LEU A 310 0.76 4.96 3.35
N ASN A 311 0.26 3.89 2.70
CA ASN A 311 -0.96 3.20 3.10
C ASN A 311 -0.57 1.93 3.86
N MET A 312 -0.58 1.99 5.17
CA MET A 312 -0.15 0.90 6.05
C MET A 312 -1.29 -0.07 6.35
N THR A 313 -0.95 -1.34 6.39
CA THR A 313 -1.78 -2.39 6.97
C THR A 313 -1.07 -2.90 8.20
N ASP A 314 -1.71 -2.82 9.37
CA ASP A 314 -1.11 -3.15 10.65
C ASP A 314 0.21 -2.39 10.85
N GLY A 315 0.12 -1.08 10.66
CA GLY A 315 1.25 -0.16 10.57
C GLY A 315 1.89 0.14 11.90
N GLY A 316 3.14 0.56 11.81
CA GLY A 316 4.05 0.84 12.89
C GLY A 316 3.60 1.90 13.89
N GLN A 317 4.48 2.18 14.79
CA GLN A 317 4.34 3.21 15.82
C GLN A 317 5.38 4.29 15.56
N ALA A 318 4.94 5.54 15.43
CA ALA A 318 5.87 6.65 15.43
C ALA A 318 6.54 6.79 16.82
N ASP A 319 7.76 7.30 16.84
CA ASP A 319 8.59 7.35 18.05
C ASP A 319 7.94 8.13 19.20
N ASP A 320 7.14 9.14 18.87
CA ASP A 320 6.43 10.02 19.79
C ASP A 320 4.97 9.62 20.03
N ARG A 321 4.50 8.51 19.40
CA ARG A 321 3.14 8.01 19.57
C ARG A 321 3.08 6.86 20.58
N GLY A 322 2.06 6.89 21.42
CA GLY A 322 1.80 5.82 22.40
C GLY A 322 1.12 4.58 21.83
N GLN A 323 0.71 4.61 20.57
CA GLN A 323 -0.06 3.53 19.92
C GLN A 323 0.35 3.33 18.46
N ASN A 324 0.12 2.13 17.95
CA ASN A 324 0.36 1.81 16.55
C ASN A 324 -0.69 2.46 15.64
N TYR A 325 -0.29 2.80 14.42
CA TYR A 325 -1.19 3.35 13.41
C TYR A 325 -2.23 2.34 12.92
N GLY A 326 -1.92 1.04 12.92
CA GLY A 326 -2.84 0.01 12.41
C GLY A 326 -3.06 0.14 10.90
N ASN A 327 -4.32 0.03 10.46
CA ASN A 327 -4.69 0.29 9.06
C ASN A 327 -4.85 1.80 8.88
N HIS A 328 -3.83 2.45 8.34
CA HIS A 328 -3.78 3.90 8.30
C HIS A 328 -3.05 4.42 7.05
N THR A 329 -3.49 5.56 6.54
CA THR A 329 -2.84 6.28 5.44
C THR A 329 -2.28 7.59 5.98
N VAL A 330 -1.01 7.82 5.70
CA VAL A 330 -0.28 9.03 6.11
C VAL A 330 0.38 9.71 4.91
N THR A 331 0.70 10.99 5.05
CA THR A 331 1.45 11.74 4.05
C THR A 331 2.92 11.74 4.42
N VAL A 332 3.76 11.12 3.61
CA VAL A 332 5.23 11.18 3.77
C VAL A 332 5.73 12.49 3.17
N VAL A 333 6.41 13.26 4.00
CA VAL A 333 6.89 14.62 3.67
C VAL A 333 8.39 14.74 3.77
N GLY A 334 9.09 13.69 4.21
CA GLY A 334 10.52 13.73 4.38
C GLY A 334 11.12 12.42 4.87
N TYR A 335 12.42 12.46 5.12
CA TYR A 335 13.18 11.37 5.72
C TYR A 335 14.29 11.88 6.61
N ASP A 336 14.75 11.05 7.53
CA ASP A 336 15.95 11.22 8.34
C ASP A 336 16.83 9.96 8.26
N GLN A 337 18.04 10.03 8.83
CA GLN A 337 19.00 8.93 8.88
C GLN A 337 19.24 8.25 7.53
N GLY A 338 19.23 9.05 6.46
CA GLY A 338 19.45 8.55 5.10
C GLY A 338 18.30 7.74 4.52
N GLY A 339 17.08 7.88 5.06
CA GLY A 339 15.86 7.22 4.62
C GLY A 339 15.43 6.05 5.48
N ASP A 340 16.18 5.71 6.54
CA ASP A 340 15.80 4.65 7.48
C ASP A 340 14.67 5.09 8.42
N GLU A 341 14.38 6.39 8.44
CA GLU A 341 13.30 7.01 9.19
C GLU A 341 12.49 7.94 8.29
N LEU A 342 11.17 7.77 8.27
CA LEU A 342 10.25 8.62 7.53
C LEU A 342 9.79 9.78 8.39
N ILE A 343 9.66 10.96 7.77
CA ILE A 343 8.96 12.11 8.35
C ILE A 343 7.60 12.18 7.70
N LEU A 344 6.54 12.18 8.50
CA LEU A 344 5.17 12.08 8.01
C LEU A 344 4.19 12.99 8.76
N HIS A 345 3.05 13.28 8.12
CA HIS A 345 1.86 13.86 8.71
C HIS A 345 0.79 12.77 8.81
N ASP A 346 0.34 12.49 10.02
CA ASP A 346 -0.42 11.28 10.32
C ASP A 346 -1.93 11.44 10.33
N THR A 347 -2.45 12.64 10.07
CA THR A 347 -3.86 13.01 10.08
C THR A 347 -4.53 13.05 11.46
N TRP A 348 -3.81 12.74 12.55
CA TRP A 348 -4.33 12.75 13.90
C TRP A 348 -4.04 14.05 14.65
N ASP A 349 -3.04 14.79 14.20
CA ASP A 349 -2.74 16.15 14.65
C ASP A 349 -2.06 16.96 13.53
N ASP A 350 -1.61 18.16 13.85
CA ASP A 350 -0.96 19.11 12.93
C ASP A 350 0.58 19.11 13.04
N LEU A 351 1.15 18.02 13.54
CA LEU A 351 2.60 17.86 13.73
C LEU A 351 3.20 16.89 12.70
N SER A 352 4.51 16.98 12.58
CA SER A 352 5.29 15.96 11.88
C SER A 352 5.75 14.88 12.86
N HIS A 353 5.67 13.63 12.45
CA HIS A 353 6.05 12.46 13.23
C HIS A 353 7.14 11.69 12.51
N HIS A 354 7.93 10.93 13.27
CA HIS A 354 9.01 10.10 12.79
C HIS A 354 8.62 8.62 12.91
N LEU A 355 8.79 7.86 11.84
CA LEU A 355 8.42 6.46 11.75
C LEU A 355 9.55 5.65 11.15
N ASP A 356 10.05 4.67 11.89
CA ASP A 356 11.06 3.75 11.40
C ASP A 356 10.61 3.03 10.13
N TRP A 357 11.48 3.00 9.12
CA TRP A 357 11.25 2.29 7.89
C TRP A 357 10.96 0.81 8.12
N GLY A 358 9.88 0.31 7.53
CA GLY A 358 9.52 -1.10 7.63
C GLY A 358 8.92 -1.52 8.97
N SER A 359 8.57 -0.58 9.86
CA SER A 359 7.91 -0.88 11.14
C SER A 359 6.44 -1.33 10.98
N TRP A 360 5.92 -1.42 9.77
CA TRP A 360 4.59 -1.92 9.42
C TRP A 360 4.64 -3.37 8.93
N LEU A 361 3.50 -4.02 8.95
CA LEU A 361 3.35 -5.39 8.48
C LEU A 361 3.32 -5.49 6.95
N ALA A 362 2.52 -4.63 6.34
CA ALA A 362 2.45 -4.42 4.90
C ALA A 362 2.04 -2.97 4.62
N ALA A 363 2.46 -2.43 3.52
CA ALA A 363 1.99 -1.14 3.07
C ALA A 363 2.05 -1.01 1.54
N THR A 364 1.44 -0.01 0.96
CA THR A 364 1.63 0.44 -0.42
C THR A 364 1.99 1.93 -0.40
N TYR A 365 2.78 2.37 -1.36
CA TYR A 365 2.95 3.79 -1.63
C TYR A 365 1.99 4.24 -2.70
N THR A 366 1.45 5.45 -2.54
CA THR A 366 0.77 6.11 -3.64
C THR A 366 1.61 7.30 -4.06
N LYS A 367 2.27 7.19 -5.22
CA LYS A 367 2.93 8.32 -5.87
C LYS A 367 1.87 9.23 -6.44
N VAL A 368 2.10 10.53 -6.33
CA VAL A 368 1.21 11.57 -6.87
C VAL A 368 2.01 12.53 -7.73
N GLY A 369 1.56 12.73 -8.96
CA GLY A 369 2.05 13.76 -9.87
C GLY A 369 0.97 14.79 -10.14
N ALA A 370 1.34 16.06 -10.23
CA ALA A 370 0.47 17.18 -10.58
C ALA A 370 0.92 17.81 -11.89
N TYR A 371 -0.01 18.28 -12.74
CA TYR A 371 0.24 18.82 -14.08
C TYR A 371 -0.54 20.11 -14.33
#